data_06e603d1d5de80a076b9a79760fcb122
#
_entry.id   06e603d1d5de80a076b9a79760fcb122
#
_cell.length_a   1.000
_cell.length_b   1.000
_cell.length_c   1.000
_cell.angle_alpha   90.00
_cell.angle_beta   90.00
_cell.angle_gamma   90.00
#
_symmetry.space_group_name_H-M   'P 1'
#
loop_
_entity.id
_entity.type
_entity.pdbx_description
1 polymer ?
#
loop_
_entity_poly.entity_id
_entity_poly.type
_entity_poly.pdbx_seq_one_letter_code
_entity_poly.pdbx_strand_id
1 'polypeptide(L)'
;NYSDIFSQAFENEQEHIFSIQFNADYTDFSARMLWYLGPGKEEWDKFNGLGGSSAPTSFYNKYDEWDLRLEHNLAKTWRGQPFKDSRIAVIKYWDRTGKQMLDHDGLNFPVFRYADVLLMYAEALNEWKGAPTEEAYDAVNEIRLRAGIDEVEDLNYKQFQSLIQDERARELCYEGHRRFDLVRWGILVETVKRVSKEINSKGGEYVSEAHNLCPIPQTEIIKNSNLEQNPGYETTQK
;
A
#
# COMPACT_ATOMS: atom_id res chain seq x y z
N ASN A 1 0.72 -5.89 18.18
CA ASN A 1 0.97 -4.47 17.91
C ASN A 1 1.25 -4.29 16.41
N TYR A 2 0.73 -3.18 15.78
CA TYR A 2 0.91 -2.96 14.34
C TYR A 2 2.38 -2.86 13.92
N SER A 3 3.20 -2.18 14.72
CA SER A 3 4.64 -2.02 14.44
C SER A 3 5.42 -3.34 14.40
N ASP A 4 4.96 -4.35 15.11
CA ASP A 4 5.65 -5.63 15.22
C ASP A 4 5.61 -6.41 13.90
N ILE A 5 4.55 -6.20 13.09
CA ILE A 5 4.40 -6.82 11.76
C ILE A 5 5.57 -6.49 10.82
N PHE A 6 6.15 -5.28 11.00
CA PHE A 6 7.24 -4.77 10.16
C PHE A 6 8.57 -4.71 10.94
N SER A 7 8.84 -5.73 11.75
CA SER A 7 10.06 -5.88 12.52
C SER A 7 10.64 -7.28 12.35
N GLN A 8 11.96 -7.37 12.12
CA GLN A 8 12.67 -8.65 12.00
C GLN A 8 12.54 -9.52 13.26
N ALA A 9 12.31 -8.90 14.43
CA ALA A 9 12.15 -9.63 15.69
C ALA A 9 10.83 -10.44 15.78
N PHE A 10 9.83 -10.10 14.95
CA PHE A 10 8.48 -10.68 15.00
C PHE A 10 8.04 -11.24 13.63
N GLU A 11 9.00 -11.58 12.77
CA GLU A 11 8.71 -12.18 11.47
C GLU A 11 8.07 -13.56 11.61
N ASN A 12 7.19 -13.88 10.64
CA ASN A 12 6.50 -15.17 10.57
C ASN A 12 5.59 -15.50 11.77
N GLU A 13 5.18 -14.49 12.52
CA GLU A 13 4.18 -14.60 13.57
C GLU A 13 2.75 -14.73 13.00
N GLN A 14 1.74 -14.81 13.87
CA GLN A 14 0.35 -15.14 13.53
C GLN A 14 -0.29 -14.23 12.45
N GLU A 15 0.16 -13.00 12.34
CA GLU A 15 -0.34 -12.05 11.33
C GLU A 15 0.13 -12.43 9.92
N HIS A 16 1.31 -13.06 9.77
CA HIS A 16 1.91 -13.36 8.47
C HIS A 16 1.38 -14.69 7.91
N ILE A 17 0.69 -14.64 6.77
CA ILE A 17 0.23 -15.84 6.06
C ILE A 17 1.25 -16.27 5.02
N PHE A 18 1.77 -15.31 4.25
CA PHE A 18 2.82 -15.56 3.26
C PHE A 18 3.71 -14.33 3.15
N SER A 19 5.02 -14.54 3.31
CA SER A 19 6.04 -13.50 3.18
C SER A 19 7.19 -13.97 2.31
N ILE A 20 7.73 -13.03 1.51
CA ILE A 20 9.01 -13.24 0.83
C ILE A 20 10.10 -13.05 1.87
N GLN A 21 10.92 -14.10 2.04
CA GLN A 21 11.97 -14.11 3.05
C GLN A 21 13.21 -13.43 2.55
N PHE A 22 13.78 -12.54 3.36
CA PHE A 22 15.02 -11.82 3.08
C PHE A 22 16.07 -12.08 4.16
N ASN A 23 17.34 -11.83 3.82
CA ASN A 23 18.45 -11.97 4.76
C ASN A 23 19.50 -10.88 4.48
N ALA A 24 19.77 -10.04 5.48
CA ALA A 24 20.73 -8.95 5.40
C ALA A 24 22.20 -9.42 5.28
N ASP A 25 22.51 -10.66 5.68
CA ASP A 25 23.89 -11.19 5.59
C ASP A 25 24.34 -11.47 4.15
N TYR A 26 23.39 -11.51 3.22
CA TYR A 26 23.63 -11.80 1.81
C TYR A 26 23.01 -10.72 0.92
N THR A 27 23.84 -9.94 0.23
CA THR A 27 23.37 -8.83 -0.63
C THR A 27 22.37 -9.24 -1.70
N ASP A 28 22.49 -10.48 -2.23
CA ASP A 28 21.57 -11.00 -3.26
C ASP A 28 20.20 -11.41 -2.72
N PHE A 29 20.08 -11.57 -1.40
CA PHE A 29 18.86 -11.97 -0.70
C PHE A 29 18.34 -10.90 0.27
N SER A 30 18.84 -9.67 0.18
CA SER A 30 18.45 -8.58 1.05
C SER A 30 17.22 -7.83 0.54
N ALA A 31 16.38 -7.33 1.47
CA ALA A 31 15.31 -6.42 1.16
C ALA A 31 15.83 -5.01 0.86
N ARG A 32 15.10 -4.27 0.02
CA ARG A 32 15.39 -2.87 -0.31
C ARG A 32 14.15 -2.00 -0.29
N MET A 33 13.11 -2.41 0.42
CA MET A 33 11.83 -1.70 0.39
C MET A 33 11.96 -0.29 0.96
N LEU A 34 12.61 -0.13 2.09
CA LEU A 34 12.85 1.19 2.67
C LEU A 34 13.77 2.04 1.79
N TRP A 35 14.76 1.44 1.15
CA TRP A 35 15.65 2.14 0.22
C TRP A 35 14.91 2.72 -0.98
N TYR A 36 13.95 1.97 -1.55
CA TYR A 36 13.13 2.45 -2.68
C TYR A 36 12.05 3.44 -2.25
N LEU A 37 11.36 3.17 -1.15
CA LEU A 37 10.17 3.91 -0.74
C LEU A 37 10.49 5.06 0.21
N GLY A 38 11.51 4.91 1.03
CA GLY A 38 11.85 5.82 2.10
C GLY A 38 12.45 7.15 1.65
N PRO A 39 12.76 8.01 2.62
CA PRO A 39 13.39 9.31 2.38
C PRO A 39 14.79 9.16 1.75
N GLY A 40 15.20 10.16 0.97
CA GLY A 40 16.53 10.24 0.39
C GLY A 40 17.61 10.53 1.43
N LYS A 41 18.87 10.26 1.07
CA LYS A 41 20.05 10.49 1.93
C LYS A 41 20.15 11.91 2.46
N GLU A 42 19.79 12.90 1.64
CA GLU A 42 19.88 14.31 2.03
C GLU A 42 18.80 14.73 3.05
N GLU A 43 17.73 13.93 3.16
CA GLU A 43 16.58 14.23 4.01
C GLU A 43 16.60 13.45 5.32
N TRP A 44 17.26 12.30 5.30
CA TRP A 44 17.33 11.41 6.44
C TRP A 44 18.76 10.85 6.59
N ASP A 45 19.49 11.39 7.52
CA ASP A 45 20.91 11.07 7.78
C ASP A 45 21.20 9.60 8.15
N LYS A 46 20.15 8.83 8.44
CA LYS A 46 20.24 7.39 8.76
C LYS A 46 20.11 6.47 7.56
N PHE A 47 19.57 6.96 6.44
CA PHE A 47 19.29 6.13 5.29
C PHE A 47 19.80 6.74 4.00
N ASN A 48 20.35 5.90 3.16
CA ASN A 48 20.78 6.27 1.82
C ASN A 48 19.71 5.89 0.78
N GLY A 49 18.43 6.20 1.09
CA GLY A 49 17.31 5.89 0.21
C GLY A 49 17.31 6.71 -1.07
N LEU A 50 16.57 6.25 -2.07
CA LEU A 50 16.37 6.96 -3.33
C LEU A 50 15.48 8.20 -3.18
N GLY A 51 14.69 8.29 -2.13
CA GLY A 51 13.73 9.39 -1.95
C GLY A 51 12.60 9.41 -2.98
N GLY A 52 12.32 8.27 -3.59
CA GLY A 52 11.45 8.17 -4.76
C GLY A 52 9.95 8.22 -4.48
N SER A 53 9.53 7.99 -3.25
CA SER A 53 8.10 7.89 -2.91
C SER A 53 7.64 8.99 -1.98
N SER A 54 6.43 9.48 -2.23
CA SER A 54 5.73 10.42 -1.36
C SER A 54 4.25 10.05 -1.30
N ALA A 55 3.67 10.12 -0.12
CA ALA A 55 2.23 9.95 0.03
C ALA A 55 1.50 11.26 -0.33
N PRO A 56 0.35 11.19 -1.01
CA PRO A 56 -0.53 12.34 -1.19
C PRO A 56 -1.05 12.85 0.15
N THR A 57 -1.22 14.18 0.29
CA THR A 57 -1.79 14.79 1.49
C THR A 57 -3.20 14.28 1.77
N SER A 58 -4.00 14.07 0.72
CA SER A 58 -5.34 13.50 0.84
C SER A 58 -5.35 12.10 1.44
N PHE A 59 -4.31 11.30 1.19
CA PHE A 59 -4.15 9.99 1.82
C PHE A 59 -3.71 10.10 3.28
N TYR A 60 -2.72 10.95 3.55
CA TYR A 60 -2.28 11.21 4.93
C TYR A 60 -3.45 11.63 5.83
N ASN A 61 -4.31 12.52 5.34
CA ASN A 61 -5.47 13.04 6.07
C ASN A 61 -6.62 12.02 6.21
N LYS A 62 -6.50 10.81 5.68
CA LYS A 62 -7.45 9.72 5.93
C LYS A 62 -7.20 9.00 7.26
N TYR A 63 -6.02 9.19 7.85
CA TYR A 63 -5.74 8.65 9.19
C TYR A 63 -6.33 9.56 10.25
N ASP A 64 -6.94 8.96 11.26
CA ASP A 64 -7.33 9.66 12.47
C ASP A 64 -6.08 10.11 13.24
N GLU A 65 -6.20 11.16 14.04
CA GLU A 65 -5.08 11.71 14.81
C GLU A 65 -4.43 10.67 15.74
N TRP A 66 -5.23 9.73 16.23
CA TRP A 66 -4.82 8.68 17.17
C TRP A 66 -4.50 7.34 16.50
N ASP A 67 -4.58 7.26 15.17
CA ASP A 67 -4.29 6.04 14.43
C ASP A 67 -2.79 5.69 14.53
N LEU A 68 -2.48 4.66 15.32
CA LEU A 68 -1.11 4.21 15.56
C LEU A 68 -0.35 3.81 14.29
N ARG A 69 -1.06 3.50 13.22
CA ARG A 69 -0.46 3.17 11.92
C ARG A 69 0.15 4.38 11.23
N LEU A 70 -0.37 5.59 11.50
CA LEU A 70 0.09 6.81 10.84
C LEU A 70 1.58 7.03 11.09
N GLU A 71 1.99 7.05 12.34
CA GLU A 71 3.39 7.29 12.72
C GLU A 71 4.34 6.17 12.29
N HIS A 72 3.80 4.97 12.04
CA HIS A 72 4.58 3.83 11.52
C HIS A 72 4.73 3.87 10.01
N ASN A 73 3.69 4.30 9.29
CA ASN A 73 3.63 4.26 7.83
C ASN A 73 4.21 5.50 7.16
N LEU A 74 3.94 6.68 7.74
CA LEU A 74 4.17 7.97 7.08
C LEU A 74 4.79 9.00 8.03
N ALA A 75 5.64 9.86 7.49
CA ALA A 75 6.23 10.97 8.25
C ALA A 75 6.24 12.27 7.44
N LYS A 76 5.91 13.38 8.10
CA LYS A 76 6.06 14.75 7.54
C LYS A 76 7.38 15.39 7.89
N THR A 77 8.00 14.95 8.96
CA THR A 77 9.22 15.56 9.52
C THR A 77 10.21 14.50 9.95
N TRP A 78 11.48 14.88 9.93
CA TRP A 78 12.56 14.16 10.58
C TRP A 78 13.30 15.07 11.57
N ARG A 79 13.43 14.66 12.83
CA ARG A 79 14.04 15.48 13.91
C ARG A 79 13.45 16.89 13.98
N GLY A 80 12.13 17.01 13.79
CA GLY A 80 11.41 18.29 13.83
C GLY A 80 11.57 19.16 12.57
N GLN A 81 12.31 18.73 11.56
CA GLN A 81 12.44 19.43 10.29
C GLN A 81 11.56 18.76 9.22
N PRO A 82 10.81 19.53 8.41
CA PRO A 82 10.03 18.99 7.32
C PRO A 82 10.94 18.38 6.24
N PHE A 83 10.45 17.34 5.57
CA PHE A 83 11.11 16.82 4.39
C PHE A 83 11.09 17.85 3.24
N LYS A 84 12.02 17.71 2.30
CA LYS A 84 12.13 18.56 1.12
C LYS A 84 10.77 18.69 0.41
N ASP A 85 10.44 19.90 -0.02
CA ASP A 85 9.17 20.25 -0.69
C ASP A 85 7.91 19.87 0.14
N SER A 86 8.06 19.81 1.47
CA SER A 86 6.97 19.43 2.39
C SER A 86 6.31 18.09 2.06
N ARG A 87 7.05 17.19 1.42
CA ARG A 87 6.55 15.85 1.05
C ARG A 87 6.27 15.00 2.30
N ILE A 88 5.43 14.02 2.13
CA ILE A 88 5.10 13.03 3.15
C ILE A 88 5.87 11.75 2.83
N ALA A 89 6.89 11.45 3.63
CA ALA A 89 7.76 10.30 3.42
C ALA A 89 7.09 8.99 3.83
N VAL A 90 7.41 7.92 3.12
CA VAL A 90 7.00 6.54 3.43
C VAL A 90 8.06 5.92 4.31
N ILE A 91 7.67 5.47 5.50
CA ILE A 91 8.59 4.89 6.50
C ILE A 91 8.14 3.52 7.01
N LYS A 92 7.14 2.92 6.38
CA LYS A 92 6.51 1.67 6.80
C LYS A 92 7.49 0.51 7.02
N TYR A 93 8.50 0.40 6.17
CA TYR A 93 9.48 -0.68 6.22
C TYR A 93 10.72 -0.32 7.05
N TRP A 94 10.62 0.70 7.89
CA TRP A 94 11.69 1.02 8.84
C TRP A 94 11.55 0.16 10.09
N ASP A 95 12.36 -0.88 10.18
CA ASP A 95 12.48 -1.66 11.41
C ASP A 95 13.22 -0.85 12.49
N ARG A 96 12.47 -0.40 13.47
CA ARG A 96 12.99 0.42 14.60
C ARG A 96 13.70 -0.42 15.66
N THR A 97 13.56 -1.74 15.61
CA THR A 97 14.11 -2.68 16.59
C THR A 97 15.35 -3.40 16.06
N GLY A 98 15.51 -3.49 14.76
CA GLY A 98 16.58 -4.22 14.08
C GLY A 98 17.83 -3.38 13.78
N LYS A 99 18.88 -4.07 13.34
CA LYS A 99 20.07 -3.47 12.75
C LYS A 99 19.83 -3.26 11.26
N GLN A 100 19.06 -2.23 10.93
CA GLN A 100 18.79 -1.91 9.54
C GLN A 100 20.03 -1.34 8.86
N MET A 101 20.41 -1.90 7.72
CA MET A 101 21.50 -1.38 6.91
C MET A 101 20.98 -0.32 5.94
N LEU A 102 21.89 0.57 5.48
CA LEU A 102 21.50 1.79 4.75
C LEU A 102 20.85 1.53 3.39
N ASP A 103 21.17 0.41 2.75
CA ASP A 103 20.78 0.08 1.37
C ASP A 103 20.20 -1.33 1.21
N HIS A 104 20.26 -2.12 2.27
CA HIS A 104 19.71 -3.47 2.30
C HIS A 104 19.38 -3.87 3.74
N ASP A 105 18.38 -4.69 3.94
CA ASP A 105 18.01 -5.23 5.23
C ASP A 105 17.44 -6.66 5.10
N GLY A 106 17.16 -7.29 6.24
CA GLY A 106 16.60 -8.63 6.30
C GLY A 106 15.10 -8.66 6.51
N LEU A 107 14.42 -7.50 6.52
CA LEU A 107 13.00 -7.44 6.78
C LEU A 107 12.19 -8.13 5.67
N ASN A 108 11.43 -9.15 6.05
CA ASN A 108 10.58 -9.90 5.15
C ASN A 108 9.47 -9.02 4.57
N PHE A 109 9.10 -9.27 3.31
CA PHE A 109 7.99 -8.58 2.67
C PHE A 109 6.70 -9.39 2.82
N PRO A 110 5.72 -8.94 3.59
CA PRO A 110 4.44 -9.62 3.74
C PRO A 110 3.62 -9.46 2.45
N VAL A 111 3.34 -10.58 1.79
CA VAL A 111 2.49 -10.62 0.59
C VAL A 111 1.04 -10.77 0.98
N PHE A 112 0.76 -11.66 1.97
CA PHE A 112 -0.57 -11.85 2.54
C PHE A 112 -0.49 -11.84 4.06
N ARG A 113 -1.37 -11.05 4.66
CA ARG A 113 -1.52 -10.91 6.11
C ARG A 113 -2.95 -11.22 6.55
N TYR A 114 -3.11 -11.55 7.82
CA TYR A 114 -4.43 -11.82 8.40
C TYR A 114 -5.39 -10.62 8.27
N ALA A 115 -4.90 -9.39 8.44
CA ALA A 115 -5.70 -8.19 8.21
C ALA A 115 -6.26 -8.10 6.77
N ASP A 116 -5.53 -8.52 5.74
CA ASP A 116 -6.06 -8.55 4.37
C ASP A 116 -7.22 -9.54 4.27
N VAL A 117 -7.12 -10.72 4.90
CA VAL A 117 -8.20 -11.72 4.94
C VAL A 117 -9.43 -11.16 5.66
N LEU A 118 -9.27 -10.50 6.80
CA LEU A 118 -10.38 -9.87 7.53
C LEU A 118 -11.10 -8.83 6.69
N LEU A 119 -10.36 -7.96 5.99
CA LEU A 119 -10.94 -6.93 5.13
C LEU A 119 -11.62 -7.52 3.88
N MET A 120 -11.05 -8.58 3.29
CA MET A 120 -11.71 -9.33 2.21
C MET A 120 -12.99 -10.02 2.69
N TYR A 121 -13.00 -10.58 3.88
CA TYR A 121 -14.17 -11.23 4.48
C TYR A 121 -15.30 -10.23 4.73
N ALA A 122 -14.97 -9.09 5.36
CA ALA A 122 -15.94 -8.03 5.63
C ALA A 122 -16.55 -7.48 4.33
N GLU A 123 -15.73 -7.24 3.30
CA GLU A 123 -16.19 -6.79 1.99
C GLU A 123 -17.11 -7.82 1.33
N ALA A 124 -16.72 -9.08 1.33
CA ALA A 124 -17.50 -10.17 0.73
C ALA A 124 -18.87 -10.34 1.41
N LEU A 125 -18.94 -10.20 2.74
CA LEU A 125 -20.21 -10.24 3.47
C LEU A 125 -21.10 -9.06 3.09
N ASN A 126 -20.56 -7.84 3.03
CA ASN A 126 -21.31 -6.64 2.64
C ASN A 126 -21.86 -6.78 1.22
N GLU A 127 -21.07 -7.28 0.26
CA GLU A 127 -21.51 -7.52 -1.12
C GLU A 127 -22.58 -8.61 -1.19
N TRP A 128 -22.40 -9.72 -0.49
CA TRP A 128 -23.31 -10.86 -0.53
C TRP A 128 -24.67 -10.55 0.10
N LYS A 129 -24.69 -9.84 1.22
CA LYS A 129 -25.90 -9.53 1.99
C LYS A 129 -26.57 -8.23 1.54
N GLY A 130 -25.86 -7.35 0.82
CA GLY A 130 -26.33 -6.02 0.47
C GLY A 130 -26.39 -5.04 1.65
N ALA A 131 -25.80 -5.43 2.78
CA ALA A 131 -25.62 -4.65 4.00
C ALA A 131 -24.53 -5.31 4.86
N PRO A 132 -23.82 -4.54 5.70
CA PRO A 132 -22.87 -5.12 6.64
C PRO A 132 -23.58 -6.01 7.67
N THR A 133 -22.97 -7.15 7.99
CA THR A 133 -23.41 -8.05 9.06
C THR A 133 -22.60 -7.81 10.32
N GLU A 134 -23.02 -8.38 11.45
CA GLU A 134 -22.26 -8.35 12.71
C GLU A 134 -20.82 -8.88 12.48
N GLU A 135 -20.68 -10.02 11.82
CA GLU A 135 -19.36 -10.59 11.52
C GLU A 135 -18.51 -9.70 10.60
N ALA A 136 -19.14 -8.90 9.73
CA ALA A 136 -18.42 -7.94 8.89
C ALA A 136 -17.89 -6.77 9.73
N TYR A 137 -18.67 -6.30 10.71
CA TYR A 137 -18.23 -5.31 11.69
C TYR A 137 -17.12 -5.84 12.58
N ASP A 138 -17.26 -7.05 13.12
CA ASP A 138 -16.26 -7.68 13.97
C ASP A 138 -14.90 -7.74 13.25
N ALA A 139 -14.89 -8.16 11.99
CA ALA A 139 -13.67 -8.27 11.20
C ALA A 139 -12.98 -6.92 10.95
N VAL A 140 -13.73 -5.86 10.67
CA VAL A 140 -13.17 -4.52 10.49
C VAL A 140 -12.76 -3.90 11.83
N ASN A 141 -13.55 -4.08 12.86
CA ASN A 141 -13.32 -3.51 14.18
C ASN A 141 -12.11 -4.15 14.88
N GLU A 142 -11.80 -5.43 14.63
CA GLU A 142 -10.56 -6.06 15.10
C GLU A 142 -9.33 -5.28 14.60
N ILE A 143 -9.31 -4.88 13.33
CA ILE A 143 -8.23 -4.07 12.75
C ILE A 143 -8.19 -2.67 13.34
N ARG A 144 -9.36 -2.03 13.48
CA ARG A 144 -9.49 -0.66 14.00
C ARG A 144 -9.05 -0.57 15.47
N LEU A 145 -9.48 -1.51 16.31
CA LEU A 145 -9.05 -1.59 17.71
C LEU A 145 -7.54 -1.80 17.84
N ARG A 146 -6.96 -2.68 17.01
CA ARG A 146 -5.49 -2.85 16.96
C ARG A 146 -4.78 -1.56 16.55
N ALA A 147 -5.39 -0.77 15.68
CA ALA A 147 -4.89 0.53 15.25
C ALA A 147 -5.10 1.66 16.29
N GLY A 148 -5.78 1.39 17.39
CA GLY A 148 -6.06 2.37 18.45
C GLY A 148 -7.15 3.39 18.09
N ILE A 149 -8.02 3.06 17.15
CA ILE A 149 -9.14 3.92 16.71
C ILE A 149 -10.48 3.26 17.02
N ASP A 150 -11.53 4.08 17.10
CA ASP A 150 -12.86 3.65 17.51
C ASP A 150 -13.46 2.61 16.54
N GLU A 151 -14.28 1.74 17.11
CA GLU A 151 -15.13 0.83 16.36
C GLU A 151 -16.17 1.60 15.52
N VAL A 152 -16.68 0.94 14.51
CA VAL A 152 -17.76 1.47 13.67
C VAL A 152 -18.98 0.58 13.75
N GLU A 153 -20.18 1.22 13.64
CA GLU A 153 -21.47 0.57 13.67
C GLU A 153 -22.48 1.38 12.83
N ASP A 154 -23.66 0.82 12.62
CA ASP A 154 -24.82 1.51 12.01
C ASP A 154 -24.59 2.10 10.61
N LEU A 155 -23.69 1.50 9.81
CA LEU A 155 -23.45 1.92 8.44
C LEU A 155 -24.37 1.18 7.47
N ASN A 156 -24.84 1.89 6.43
CA ASN A 156 -25.47 1.22 5.30
C ASN A 156 -24.42 0.60 4.36
N TYR A 157 -24.88 -0.21 3.39
CA TYR A 157 -24.03 -0.89 2.41
C TYR A 157 -22.95 0.02 1.80
N LYS A 158 -23.34 1.20 1.30
CA LYS A 158 -22.40 2.11 0.61
C LYS A 158 -21.39 2.75 1.56
N GLN A 159 -21.84 3.11 2.74
CA GLN A 159 -20.98 3.68 3.77
C GLN A 159 -19.93 2.67 4.23
N PHE A 160 -20.36 1.41 4.45
CA PHE A 160 -19.47 0.34 4.85
C PHE A 160 -18.47 -0.01 3.73
N GLN A 161 -18.92 -0.04 2.46
CA GLN A 161 -18.04 -0.23 1.33
C GLN A 161 -16.96 0.87 1.23
N SER A 162 -17.36 2.13 1.43
CA SER A 162 -16.39 3.24 1.46
C SER A 162 -15.41 3.12 2.63
N LEU A 163 -15.89 2.70 3.79
CA LEU A 163 -15.06 2.44 4.97
C LEU A 163 -14.01 1.37 4.66
N ILE A 164 -14.40 0.23 4.08
CA ILE A 164 -13.48 -0.85 3.71
C ILE A 164 -12.42 -0.36 2.73
N GLN A 165 -12.81 0.44 1.72
CA GLN A 165 -11.88 1.01 0.75
C GLN A 165 -10.82 1.89 1.41
N ASP A 166 -11.21 2.66 2.42
CA ASP A 166 -10.32 3.52 3.18
C ASP A 166 -9.50 2.72 4.20
N GLU A 167 -10.12 1.72 4.85
CA GLU A 167 -9.42 0.85 5.81
C GLU A 167 -8.33 0.03 5.12
N ARG A 168 -8.62 -0.58 3.95
CA ARG A 168 -7.62 -1.25 3.13
C ARG A 168 -6.49 -0.31 2.70
N ALA A 169 -6.81 0.95 2.38
CA ALA A 169 -5.79 1.93 2.01
C ALA A 169 -4.84 2.25 3.16
N ARG A 170 -5.36 2.41 4.39
CA ARG A 170 -4.56 2.69 5.59
C ARG A 170 -3.75 1.48 6.03
N GLU A 171 -4.40 0.33 6.11
CA GLU A 171 -3.83 -0.91 6.62
C GLU A 171 -2.76 -1.49 5.69
N LEU A 172 -3.08 -1.61 4.40
CA LEU A 172 -2.26 -2.27 3.40
C LEU A 172 -1.47 -1.30 2.51
N CYS A 173 -1.28 -0.05 2.96
CA CYS A 173 -0.55 0.94 2.17
C CYS A 173 0.88 0.46 1.87
N TYR A 174 1.30 0.63 0.62
CA TYR A 174 2.63 0.25 0.13
C TYR A 174 2.97 -1.26 0.19
N GLU A 175 1.96 -2.13 0.37
CA GLU A 175 2.11 -3.59 0.33
C GLU A 175 1.76 -4.20 -1.04
N GLY A 176 1.51 -3.37 -2.05
CA GLY A 176 1.26 -3.82 -3.43
C GLY A 176 -0.21 -4.03 -3.80
N HIS A 177 -1.14 -4.00 -2.86
CA HIS A 177 -2.55 -4.32 -3.08
C HIS A 177 -3.34 -3.21 -3.79
N ARG A 178 -3.00 -1.94 -3.56
CA ARG A 178 -3.86 -0.78 -3.91
C ARG A 178 -4.27 -0.71 -5.38
N ARG A 179 -3.37 -1.01 -6.32
CA ARG A 179 -3.70 -1.00 -7.74
C ARG A 179 -4.82 -2.00 -8.07
N PHE A 180 -4.71 -3.21 -7.54
CA PHE A 180 -5.69 -4.28 -7.78
C PHE A 180 -7.03 -3.93 -7.15
N ASP A 181 -7.04 -3.34 -5.96
CA ASP A 181 -8.25 -2.84 -5.30
C ASP A 181 -8.95 -1.77 -6.15
N LEU A 182 -8.22 -0.77 -6.63
CA LEU A 182 -8.78 0.30 -7.46
C LEU A 182 -9.33 -0.22 -8.79
N VAL A 183 -8.68 -1.22 -9.39
CA VAL A 183 -9.15 -1.85 -10.63
C VAL A 183 -10.44 -2.62 -10.38
N ARG A 184 -10.48 -3.52 -9.37
CA ARG A 184 -11.67 -4.35 -9.11
C ARG A 184 -12.88 -3.54 -8.64
N TRP A 185 -12.66 -2.37 -8.02
CA TRP A 185 -13.73 -1.43 -7.66
C TRP A 185 -14.13 -0.51 -8.82
N GLY A 186 -13.43 -0.54 -9.95
CA GLY A 186 -13.71 0.31 -11.12
C GLY A 186 -13.39 1.80 -10.92
N ILE A 187 -12.52 2.15 -9.97
CA ILE A 187 -12.20 3.53 -9.60
C ILE A 187 -10.73 3.92 -9.85
N LEU A 188 -9.97 3.09 -10.56
CA LEU A 188 -8.56 3.36 -10.83
C LEU A 188 -8.35 4.70 -11.54
N VAL A 189 -9.03 4.90 -12.67
CA VAL A 189 -8.84 6.06 -13.54
C VAL A 189 -9.19 7.36 -12.81
N GLU A 190 -10.34 7.38 -12.15
CA GLU A 190 -10.79 8.54 -11.37
C GLU A 190 -9.81 8.85 -10.24
N THR A 191 -9.38 7.83 -9.49
CA THR A 191 -8.44 8.02 -8.38
C THR A 191 -7.10 8.55 -8.86
N VAL A 192 -6.54 8.00 -9.95
CA VAL A 192 -5.26 8.47 -10.51
C VAL A 192 -5.38 9.91 -11.00
N LYS A 193 -6.46 10.27 -11.70
CA LYS A 193 -6.69 11.66 -12.14
C LYS A 193 -6.76 12.64 -10.96
N ARG A 194 -7.49 12.29 -9.92
CA ARG A 194 -7.64 13.11 -8.71
C ARG A 194 -6.31 13.29 -7.98
N VAL A 195 -5.57 12.21 -7.74
CA VAL A 195 -4.28 12.27 -7.05
C VAL A 195 -3.23 12.99 -7.89
N SER A 196 -3.18 12.75 -9.20
CA SER A 196 -2.26 13.46 -10.12
C SER A 196 -2.46 14.96 -10.09
N LYS A 197 -3.71 15.42 -10.03
CA LYS A 197 -4.02 16.84 -9.89
C LYS A 197 -3.54 17.40 -8.56
N GLU A 198 -3.71 16.64 -7.46
CA GLU A 198 -3.26 17.05 -6.14
C GLU A 198 -1.74 17.24 -6.06
N ILE A 199 -0.99 16.31 -6.62
CA ILE A 199 0.49 16.31 -6.59
C ILE A 199 1.12 17.03 -7.80
N ASN A 200 0.32 17.72 -8.59
CA ASN A 200 0.75 18.42 -9.81
C ASN A 200 1.53 17.53 -10.79
N SER A 201 1.06 16.28 -10.97
CA SER A 201 1.65 15.30 -11.89
C SER A 201 0.86 15.21 -13.19
N LYS A 202 1.55 15.00 -14.30
CA LYS A 202 0.92 14.76 -15.61
C LYS A 202 0.34 13.35 -15.77
N GLY A 203 0.59 12.43 -14.83
CA GLY A 203 0.12 11.04 -14.92
C GLY A 203 -1.39 10.91 -15.13
N GLY A 204 -2.19 11.82 -14.57
CA GLY A 204 -3.64 11.86 -14.75
C GLY A 204 -4.11 12.22 -16.15
N GLU A 205 -3.28 12.87 -16.97
CA GLU A 205 -3.59 13.22 -18.37
C GLU A 205 -3.53 11.98 -19.27
N TYR A 206 -2.71 11.01 -18.92
CA TYR A 206 -2.43 9.82 -19.73
C TYR A 206 -3.22 8.58 -19.27
N VAL A 207 -3.78 8.59 -18.06
CA VAL A 207 -4.53 7.43 -17.57
C VAL A 207 -5.89 7.32 -18.26
N SER A 208 -6.22 6.10 -18.70
CA SER A 208 -7.47 5.73 -19.35
C SER A 208 -7.95 4.36 -18.88
N GLU A 209 -9.12 3.92 -19.30
CA GLU A 209 -9.68 2.59 -18.98
C GLU A 209 -8.77 1.45 -19.46
N ALA A 210 -7.98 1.65 -20.51
CA ALA A 210 -6.98 0.68 -20.95
C ALA A 210 -6.01 0.28 -19.82
N HIS A 211 -5.74 1.19 -18.88
CA HIS A 211 -4.82 0.95 -17.76
C HIS A 211 -5.40 0.06 -16.65
N ASN A 212 -6.66 -0.36 -16.75
CA ASN A 212 -7.19 -1.43 -15.91
C ASN A 212 -6.51 -2.77 -16.19
N LEU A 213 -5.99 -2.96 -17.41
CA LEU A 213 -5.16 -4.09 -17.79
C LEU A 213 -3.68 -3.65 -17.89
N CYS A 214 -2.78 -4.62 -17.86
CA CYS A 214 -1.39 -4.39 -18.22
C CYS A 214 -1.16 -4.78 -19.69
N PRO A 215 -0.23 -4.12 -20.41
CA PRO A 215 0.13 -4.58 -21.75
C PRO A 215 0.75 -5.98 -21.69
N ILE A 216 0.43 -6.81 -22.67
CA ILE A 216 1.11 -8.09 -22.86
C ILE A 216 2.53 -7.77 -23.37
N PRO A 217 3.60 -8.31 -22.76
CA PRO A 217 4.95 -8.07 -23.24
C PRO A 217 5.10 -8.43 -24.72
N GLN A 218 5.72 -7.55 -25.51
CA GLN A 218 5.88 -7.75 -26.96
C GLN A 218 6.61 -9.05 -27.28
N THR A 219 7.55 -9.46 -26.41
CA THR A 219 8.27 -10.73 -26.54
C THR A 219 7.35 -11.95 -26.51
N GLU A 220 6.25 -11.89 -25.76
CA GLU A 220 5.30 -12.99 -25.67
C GLU A 220 4.39 -13.03 -26.89
N ILE A 221 3.97 -11.87 -27.41
CA ILE A 221 3.19 -11.77 -28.66
C ILE A 221 4.03 -12.32 -29.84
N ILE A 222 5.33 -12.01 -29.91
CA ILE A 222 6.22 -12.52 -30.96
C ILE A 222 6.34 -14.05 -30.88
N LYS A 223 6.40 -14.62 -29.69
CA LYS A 223 6.50 -16.08 -29.50
C LYS A 223 5.20 -16.83 -29.78
N ASN A 224 4.06 -16.19 -29.62
CA ASN A 224 2.75 -16.79 -29.78
C ASN A 224 1.84 -15.87 -30.59
N SER A 225 1.72 -16.17 -31.88
CA SER A 225 0.89 -15.41 -32.83
C SER A 225 -0.61 -15.46 -32.57
N ASN A 226 -1.07 -16.28 -31.61
CA ASN A 226 -2.47 -16.30 -31.17
C ASN A 226 -2.76 -15.28 -30.07
N LEU A 227 -1.74 -14.58 -29.55
CA LEU A 227 -1.92 -13.51 -28.58
C LEU A 227 -2.21 -12.19 -29.28
N GLU A 228 -3.32 -11.58 -28.91
CA GLU A 228 -3.67 -10.21 -29.28
C GLU A 228 -3.39 -9.28 -28.10
N GLN A 229 -2.86 -8.09 -28.40
CA GLN A 229 -2.56 -7.08 -27.39
C GLN A 229 -3.85 -6.56 -26.73
N ASN A 230 -3.78 -6.26 -25.44
CA ASN A 230 -4.90 -5.63 -24.75
C ASN A 230 -5.29 -4.29 -25.39
N PRO A 231 -6.59 -3.95 -25.43
CA PRO A 231 -7.08 -2.70 -26.01
C PRO A 231 -6.36 -1.46 -25.45
N GLY A 232 -6.00 -0.54 -26.30
CA GLY A 232 -5.29 0.69 -25.95
C GLY A 232 -3.76 0.58 -25.89
N TYR A 233 -3.23 -0.62 -26.15
CA TYR A 233 -1.79 -0.88 -26.24
C TYR A 233 -1.38 -1.38 -27.63
N GLU A 234 -2.28 -1.27 -28.61
CA GLU A 234 -1.98 -1.68 -29.98
C GLU A 234 -0.77 -0.86 -30.48
N THR A 235 0.26 -1.54 -30.89
CA THR A 235 1.41 -0.91 -31.54
C THR A 235 0.94 -0.42 -32.91
N THR A 236 0.85 0.90 -33.10
CA THR A 236 0.89 1.46 -34.46
C THR A 236 2.21 0.99 -35.08
N GLN A 237 2.14 -0.04 -35.92
CA GLN A 237 3.26 -0.36 -36.82
C GLN A 237 3.56 0.90 -37.61
N LYS A 238 4.68 1.55 -37.29
CA LYS A 238 5.29 2.55 -38.15
C LYS A 238 6.29 1.88 -39.07
#